data_b26e9a1579bf61da00cefaabcfe8614d
#
_entry.id   b26e9a1579bf61da00cefaabcfe8614d
#
_cell.length_a   1.000
_cell.length_b   1.000
_cell.length_c   1.000
_cell.angle_alpha   90.00
_cell.angle_beta   90.00
_cell.angle_gamma   90.00
#
_symmetry.space_group_name_H-M   'P 1'
#
loop_
_entity.id
_entity.type
_entity.pdbx_description
1 polymer ?
#
loop_
_entity_poly.entity_id
_entity_poly.type
_entity_poly.pdbx_seq_one_letter_code
_entity_poly.pdbx_strand_id
1 'polypeptide(L)'
;INSKFMKSIYFIFWALLLAVPVVAQPGYQKLSNGILVTLPDGGINKVKTIRLLVVNDGIIQVTATPENQIADKQSLIRVAPFQTNVEWKAVKTSDSAFLATSKLKAAISLKTGEVAFYDKDGKLITKESKDGKNFTPLTIDNDKGYSVRQQFDSPEDEAFYGLGQHQSDEFNYKQKNEELFQYNTKVSVPFVVSSKNYGVLFDNYSFSRFGDERPYSNIDIFKLYDKYGKEGGITASYYKEGGKELFIERTESRIDYETLFTHHWLPKNFDFKGETFDQFPEGFRFRNAFTTWEGEIEPDESGIYNFKLYYGAYTKVYLDNKLVVEERWRPSWNPNSVKFTANLTAGKKVPLRIEWREGAGSYIGLK
;
A
#
# COMPACT_ATOMS: atom_id res chain seq x y z
N ILE A 1 9.14 78.91 -51.35
CA ILE A 1 10.26 78.00 -51.03
C ILE A 1 9.68 76.76 -50.33
N ASN A 2 9.67 75.63 -51.00
CA ASN A 2 9.13 74.39 -50.58
C ASN A 2 10.04 73.63 -49.63
N SER A 3 9.50 73.08 -48.55
CA SER A 3 10.12 71.97 -47.83
C SER A 3 9.12 70.81 -47.71
N LYS A 4 9.45 69.68 -48.37
CA LYS A 4 8.71 68.44 -48.32
C LYS A 4 8.94 67.78 -46.99
N PHE A 5 7.86 67.51 -46.26
CA PHE A 5 7.85 66.57 -45.14
C PHE A 5 7.79 65.12 -45.65
N MET A 6 8.84 64.39 -45.38
CA MET A 6 8.90 62.97 -45.63
C MET A 6 8.47 62.23 -44.36
N LYS A 7 7.29 61.59 -44.37
CA LYS A 7 6.79 60.76 -43.30
C LYS A 7 7.41 59.38 -43.42
N SER A 8 8.30 59.02 -42.49
CA SER A 8 8.76 57.65 -42.31
C SER A 8 7.69 56.86 -41.52
N ILE A 9 7.12 55.86 -42.14
CA ILE A 9 6.22 54.91 -41.53
C ILE A 9 7.10 53.75 -40.99
N TYR A 10 7.25 53.66 -39.67
CA TYR A 10 7.85 52.49 -39.04
C TYR A 10 6.79 51.37 -38.93
N PHE A 11 6.95 50.32 -39.70
CA PHE A 11 6.22 49.06 -39.49
C PHE A 11 6.83 48.29 -38.35
N ILE A 12 6.16 48.29 -37.18
CA ILE A 12 6.52 47.42 -36.07
C ILE A 12 5.89 46.05 -36.35
N PHE A 13 6.70 45.09 -36.77
CA PHE A 13 6.31 43.69 -36.85
C PHE A 13 6.28 43.13 -35.41
N TRP A 14 5.09 43.02 -34.83
CA TRP A 14 4.87 42.24 -33.61
C TRP A 14 4.89 40.75 -34.02
N ALA A 15 6.00 40.09 -33.80
CA ALA A 15 6.07 38.64 -33.87
C ALA A 15 5.35 38.07 -32.61
N LEU A 16 4.09 37.67 -32.78
CA LEU A 16 3.38 36.85 -31.81
C LEU A 16 4.09 35.50 -31.76
N LEU A 17 4.96 35.31 -30.77
CA LEU A 17 5.44 33.98 -30.41
C LEU A 17 4.25 33.20 -29.83
N LEU A 18 3.55 32.46 -30.68
CA LEU A 18 2.66 31.41 -30.27
C LEU A 18 3.51 30.36 -29.56
N ALA A 19 3.49 30.38 -28.21
CA ALA A 19 3.99 29.27 -27.40
C ALA A 19 3.08 28.06 -27.72
N VAL A 20 3.46 27.29 -28.71
CA VAL A 20 2.86 25.99 -28.97
C VAL A 20 3.24 25.13 -27.76
N PRO A 21 2.28 24.59 -27.02
CA PRO A 21 2.61 23.64 -25.98
C PRO A 21 3.34 22.49 -26.65
N VAL A 22 4.61 22.28 -26.26
CA VAL A 22 5.37 21.11 -26.72
C VAL A 22 4.73 19.92 -26.00
N VAL A 23 3.78 19.30 -26.67
CA VAL A 23 3.28 17.98 -26.28
C VAL A 23 4.48 17.04 -26.42
N ALA A 24 4.99 16.56 -25.32
CA ALA A 24 6.09 15.62 -25.32
C ALA A 24 5.66 14.39 -26.13
N GLN A 25 6.25 14.22 -27.31
CA GLN A 25 5.97 13.06 -28.14
C GLN A 25 6.45 11.79 -27.42
N PRO A 26 5.70 10.67 -27.52
CA PRO A 26 6.15 9.39 -27.02
C PRO A 26 7.55 9.11 -27.51
N GLY A 27 8.49 8.93 -26.60
CA GLY A 27 9.90 8.92 -26.92
C GLY A 27 10.67 7.78 -26.28
N TYR A 28 11.75 7.41 -26.96
CA TYR A 28 12.79 6.54 -26.44
C TYR A 28 14.12 7.24 -26.59
N GLN A 29 14.87 7.29 -25.49
CA GLN A 29 16.20 7.86 -25.46
C GLN A 29 17.18 6.87 -24.83
N LYS A 30 18.31 6.61 -25.50
CA LYS A 30 19.42 5.89 -24.91
C LYS A 30 20.27 6.88 -24.09
N LEU A 31 20.52 6.56 -22.84
CA LEU A 31 21.37 7.33 -21.93
C LEU A 31 22.77 6.73 -21.89
N SER A 32 23.70 7.36 -21.16
CA SER A 32 25.07 6.85 -20.96
C SER A 32 25.11 5.50 -20.26
N ASN A 33 24.16 5.25 -19.33
CA ASN A 33 24.10 4.01 -18.53
C ASN A 33 22.67 3.43 -18.46
N GLY A 34 21.85 3.66 -19.46
CA GLY A 34 20.47 3.16 -19.44
C GLY A 34 19.59 3.69 -20.56
N ILE A 35 18.28 3.68 -20.31
CA ILE A 35 17.26 4.16 -21.23
C ILE A 35 16.22 5.01 -20.51
N LEU A 36 15.65 5.96 -21.25
CA LEU A 36 14.49 6.75 -20.87
C LEU A 36 13.36 6.50 -21.86
N VAL A 37 12.16 6.24 -21.34
CA VAL A 37 10.94 6.03 -22.12
C VAL A 37 9.90 7.05 -21.69
N THR A 38 9.35 7.79 -22.66
CA THR A 38 8.18 8.65 -22.44
C THR A 38 6.99 7.99 -23.12
N LEU A 39 5.95 7.71 -22.37
CA LEU A 39 4.73 7.06 -22.86
C LEU A 39 3.77 8.09 -23.48
N PRO A 40 2.87 7.66 -24.35
CA PRO A 40 1.70 8.45 -24.72
C PRO A 40 0.93 8.83 -23.46
N ASP A 41 0.16 9.89 -23.51
CA ASP A 41 -0.63 10.31 -22.34
C ASP A 41 -1.57 9.17 -21.89
N GLY A 42 -1.27 8.58 -20.76
CA GLY A 42 -2.00 7.44 -20.19
C GLY A 42 -3.18 7.83 -19.30
N GLY A 43 -3.45 9.14 -19.17
CA GLY A 43 -4.50 9.67 -18.31
C GLY A 43 -4.03 10.03 -16.90
N ILE A 44 -4.96 10.48 -16.08
CA ILE A 44 -4.72 10.94 -14.71
C ILE A 44 -4.15 9.79 -13.86
N ASN A 45 -3.14 10.09 -13.04
CA ASN A 45 -2.48 9.14 -12.12
C ASN A 45 -1.68 8.01 -12.80
N LYS A 46 -1.52 8.04 -14.11
CA LYS A 46 -0.74 7.02 -14.83
C LYS A 46 0.71 7.44 -14.98
N VAL A 47 1.58 6.45 -15.15
CA VAL A 47 2.98 6.69 -15.46
C VAL A 47 3.14 7.35 -16.83
N LYS A 48 4.03 8.34 -16.91
CA LYS A 48 4.36 9.02 -18.17
C LYS A 48 5.82 8.81 -18.56
N THR A 49 6.72 8.86 -17.61
CA THR A 49 8.14 8.71 -17.91
C THR A 49 8.75 7.62 -17.04
N ILE A 50 9.51 6.72 -17.66
CA ILE A 50 10.21 5.62 -17.01
C ILE A 50 11.68 5.65 -17.41
N ARG A 51 12.56 5.55 -16.42
CA ARG A 51 14.01 5.46 -16.62
C ARG A 51 14.49 4.12 -16.07
N LEU A 52 15.24 3.39 -16.88
CA LEU A 52 16.03 2.23 -16.45
C LEU A 52 17.51 2.57 -16.48
N LEU A 53 18.19 2.37 -15.37
CA LEU A 53 19.64 2.56 -15.28
C LEU A 53 20.33 1.26 -14.84
N VAL A 54 21.44 0.94 -15.47
CA VAL A 54 22.32 -0.16 -15.07
C VAL A 54 23.12 0.27 -13.85
N VAL A 55 22.88 -0.36 -12.70
CA VAL A 55 23.68 -0.15 -11.50
C VAL A 55 24.91 -1.03 -11.53
N ASN A 56 24.72 -2.33 -11.83
CA ASN A 56 25.72 -3.32 -12.16
C ASN A 56 25.10 -4.41 -13.04
N ASP A 57 25.82 -5.49 -13.33
CA ASP A 57 25.35 -6.56 -14.21
C ASP A 57 24.14 -7.35 -13.67
N GLY A 58 23.89 -7.33 -12.36
CA GLY A 58 22.76 -7.97 -11.70
C GLY A 58 21.72 -7.01 -11.13
N ILE A 59 21.87 -5.68 -11.30
CA ILE A 59 20.97 -4.69 -10.72
C ILE A 59 20.59 -3.63 -11.75
N ILE A 60 19.30 -3.46 -11.98
CA ILE A 60 18.73 -2.41 -12.79
C ILE A 60 17.84 -1.54 -11.90
N GLN A 61 18.10 -0.24 -11.87
CA GLN A 61 17.25 0.74 -11.19
C GLN A 61 16.11 1.17 -12.11
N VAL A 62 14.88 1.15 -11.57
CA VAL A 62 13.68 1.68 -12.23
C VAL A 62 13.26 2.95 -11.53
N THR A 63 13.07 4.02 -12.28
CA THR A 63 12.44 5.25 -11.78
C THR A 63 11.26 5.59 -12.68
N ALA A 64 10.12 5.89 -12.09
CA ALA A 64 8.90 6.22 -12.82
C ALA A 64 8.24 7.47 -12.25
N THR A 65 7.58 8.24 -13.11
CA THR A 65 6.87 9.46 -12.71
C THR A 65 5.67 9.70 -13.62
N PRO A 66 4.59 10.34 -13.14
CA PRO A 66 3.52 10.83 -14.00
C PRO A 66 3.91 12.11 -14.74
N GLU A 67 5.08 12.69 -14.46
CA GLU A 67 5.58 13.92 -15.06
C GLU A 67 6.37 13.62 -16.36
N ASN A 68 6.58 14.69 -17.16
CA ASN A 68 7.41 14.61 -18.36
C ASN A 68 8.88 14.36 -18.08
N GLN A 69 9.34 14.75 -16.88
CA GLN A 69 10.75 14.67 -16.50
C GLN A 69 10.90 13.99 -15.14
N ILE A 70 11.91 13.18 -15.04
CA ILE A 70 12.31 12.58 -13.76
C ILE A 70 13.25 13.53 -13.06
N ALA A 71 12.91 13.94 -11.83
CA ALA A 71 13.78 14.73 -10.99
C ALA A 71 15.07 13.94 -10.66
N ASP A 72 16.20 14.58 -10.81
CA ASP A 72 17.49 13.97 -10.48
C ASP A 72 17.75 14.17 -8.98
N LYS A 73 17.27 13.22 -8.18
CA LYS A 73 17.45 13.19 -6.73
C LYS A 73 18.45 12.10 -6.36
N GLN A 74 19.37 12.44 -5.47
CA GLN A 74 20.28 11.46 -4.89
C GLN A 74 19.48 10.52 -3.96
N SER A 75 19.72 9.22 -4.08
CA SER A 75 19.22 8.23 -3.14
C SER A 75 19.86 8.42 -1.76
N LEU A 76 19.03 8.39 -0.71
CA LEU A 76 19.52 8.43 0.69
C LEU A 76 19.85 7.03 1.23
N ILE A 77 19.39 5.97 0.58
CA ILE A 77 19.57 4.60 1.04
C ILE A 77 20.57 3.81 0.17
N ARG A 78 20.84 4.25 -1.04
CA ARG A 78 21.84 3.64 -1.92
C ARG A 78 23.16 4.38 -1.80
N VAL A 79 24.13 3.77 -1.14
CA VAL A 79 25.49 4.32 -0.96
C VAL A 79 26.47 3.89 -2.06
N ALA A 80 26.25 2.75 -2.68
CA ALA A 80 27.12 2.25 -3.75
C ALA A 80 26.97 3.07 -5.04
N PRO A 81 28.07 3.52 -5.66
CA PRO A 81 28.02 4.19 -6.96
C PRO A 81 27.58 3.24 -8.07
N PHE A 82 27.12 3.80 -9.19
CA PHE A 82 26.92 3.03 -10.41
C PHE A 82 28.28 2.49 -10.91
N GLN A 83 28.32 1.22 -11.32
CA GLN A 83 29.51 0.66 -11.95
C GLN A 83 29.63 1.19 -13.38
N THR A 84 30.80 1.69 -13.75
CA THR A 84 31.03 2.36 -15.06
C THR A 84 31.39 1.38 -16.19
N ASN A 85 31.87 0.16 -15.85
CA ASN A 85 32.39 -0.81 -16.83
C ASN A 85 31.43 -1.98 -17.06
N VAL A 86 30.14 -1.79 -16.91
CA VAL A 86 29.16 -2.85 -17.17
C VAL A 86 28.77 -2.84 -18.64
N GLU A 87 28.96 -3.97 -19.32
CA GLU A 87 28.45 -4.16 -20.67
C GLU A 87 26.93 -4.30 -20.63
N TRP A 88 26.26 -3.49 -21.43
CA TRP A 88 24.80 -3.55 -21.57
C TRP A 88 24.36 -3.18 -22.98
N LYS A 89 23.16 -3.66 -23.34
CA LYS A 89 22.54 -3.41 -24.64
C LYS A 89 21.13 -2.90 -24.44
N ALA A 90 20.66 -2.08 -25.36
CA ALA A 90 19.28 -1.64 -25.39
C ALA A 90 18.73 -1.75 -26.80
N VAL A 91 17.49 -2.21 -26.89
CA VAL A 91 16.74 -2.41 -28.12
C VAL A 91 15.35 -1.87 -27.95
N LYS A 92 14.83 -1.14 -28.94
CA LYS A 92 13.43 -0.71 -29.02
C LYS A 92 12.76 -1.47 -30.16
N THR A 93 11.58 -2.00 -29.89
CA THR A 93 10.64 -2.55 -30.87
C THR A 93 9.42 -1.62 -31.02
N SER A 94 8.40 -2.05 -31.76
CA SER A 94 7.10 -1.34 -31.81
C SER A 94 6.42 -1.24 -30.45
N ASP A 95 6.53 -2.29 -29.63
CA ASP A 95 5.70 -2.46 -28.42
C ASP A 95 6.49 -2.40 -27.11
N SER A 96 7.80 -2.52 -27.17
CA SER A 96 8.66 -2.62 -25.99
C SER A 96 10.01 -1.97 -26.14
N ALA A 97 10.56 -1.50 -25.04
CA ALA A 97 11.96 -1.11 -24.92
C ALA A 97 12.67 -2.06 -23.93
N PHE A 98 13.83 -2.57 -24.33
CA PHE A 98 14.60 -3.53 -23.56
C PHE A 98 15.95 -2.94 -23.14
N LEU A 99 16.36 -3.26 -21.94
CA LEU A 99 17.71 -3.05 -21.44
C LEU A 99 18.21 -4.38 -20.89
N ALA A 100 19.38 -4.83 -21.35
CA ALA A 100 19.98 -6.11 -20.97
C ALA A 100 21.45 -5.97 -20.58
N THR A 101 21.83 -6.64 -19.50
CA THR A 101 23.18 -6.88 -19.05
C THR A 101 23.57 -8.35 -19.34
N SER A 102 24.71 -8.81 -18.83
CA SER A 102 25.08 -10.23 -18.89
C SER A 102 24.22 -11.15 -18.04
N LYS A 103 23.52 -10.63 -17.01
CA LYS A 103 22.73 -11.42 -16.03
C LYS A 103 21.24 -11.15 -16.04
N LEU A 104 20.83 -9.94 -16.43
CA LEU A 104 19.47 -9.46 -16.23
C LEU A 104 18.98 -8.71 -17.46
N LYS A 105 17.69 -8.92 -17.82
CA LYS A 105 17.01 -8.14 -18.84
C LYS A 105 15.76 -7.51 -18.25
N ALA A 106 15.60 -6.20 -18.45
CA ALA A 106 14.35 -5.48 -18.17
C ALA A 106 13.66 -5.10 -19.47
N ALA A 107 12.33 -5.20 -19.49
CA ALA A 107 11.49 -4.81 -20.61
C ALA A 107 10.42 -3.83 -20.14
N ILE A 108 10.24 -2.72 -20.87
CA ILE A 108 9.17 -1.74 -20.65
C ILE A 108 8.16 -1.89 -21.78
N SER A 109 6.89 -2.08 -21.46
CA SER A 109 5.79 -1.96 -22.41
C SER A 109 5.63 -0.49 -22.84
N LEU A 110 5.75 -0.20 -24.13
CA LEU A 110 5.57 1.16 -24.65
C LEU A 110 4.10 1.61 -24.66
N LYS A 111 3.18 0.67 -24.46
CA LYS A 111 1.74 0.95 -24.37
C LYS A 111 1.29 1.26 -22.95
N THR A 112 1.79 0.50 -21.95
CA THR A 112 1.24 0.53 -20.61
C THR A 112 2.25 1.02 -19.56
N GLY A 113 3.55 1.00 -19.86
CA GLY A 113 4.63 1.33 -18.94
C GLY A 113 4.91 0.24 -17.91
N GLU A 114 4.33 -0.94 -18.07
CA GLU A 114 4.66 -2.11 -17.24
C GLU A 114 6.11 -2.53 -17.46
N VAL A 115 6.80 -2.87 -16.37
CA VAL A 115 8.17 -3.35 -16.40
C VAL A 115 8.21 -4.83 -16.02
N ALA A 116 8.89 -5.63 -16.84
CA ALA A 116 9.13 -7.04 -16.58
C ALA A 116 10.63 -7.32 -16.54
N PHE A 117 11.04 -8.26 -15.68
CA PHE A 117 12.42 -8.67 -15.51
C PHE A 117 12.59 -10.15 -15.88
N TYR A 118 13.64 -10.43 -16.59
CA TYR A 118 14.02 -11.76 -17.06
C TYR A 118 15.46 -12.05 -16.70
N ASP A 119 15.78 -13.30 -16.48
CA ASP A 119 17.16 -13.75 -16.37
C ASP A 119 17.89 -13.76 -17.73
N LYS A 120 19.17 -14.13 -17.72
CA LYS A 120 19.99 -14.21 -18.95
C LYS A 120 19.45 -15.19 -19.99
N ASP A 121 18.68 -16.20 -19.55
CA ASP A 121 18.14 -17.25 -20.40
C ASP A 121 16.71 -16.92 -20.91
N GLY A 122 16.20 -15.76 -20.53
CA GLY A 122 14.90 -15.23 -20.94
C GLY A 122 13.72 -15.74 -20.11
N LYS A 123 13.97 -16.41 -18.99
CA LYS A 123 12.95 -16.81 -18.05
C LYS A 123 12.46 -15.60 -17.25
N LEU A 124 11.15 -15.44 -17.12
CA LEU A 124 10.54 -14.39 -16.33
C LEU A 124 10.92 -14.55 -14.84
N ILE A 125 11.48 -13.50 -14.26
CA ILE A 125 11.79 -13.39 -12.83
C ILE A 125 10.58 -12.79 -12.10
N THR A 126 10.18 -11.57 -12.51
CA THR A 126 9.04 -10.85 -11.95
C THR A 126 8.53 -9.82 -12.95
N LYS A 127 7.30 -9.41 -12.82
CA LYS A 127 6.72 -8.34 -13.63
C LYS A 127 5.72 -7.52 -12.83
N GLU A 128 5.56 -6.27 -13.22
CA GLU A 128 4.50 -5.42 -12.71
C GLU A 128 3.13 -5.94 -13.19
N SER A 129 2.14 -5.86 -12.32
CA SER A 129 0.76 -6.20 -12.68
C SER A 129 0.20 -5.15 -13.64
N LYS A 130 -0.77 -5.57 -14.43
CA LYS A 130 -1.50 -4.65 -15.30
C LYS A 130 -2.11 -3.52 -14.47
N ASP A 131 -1.92 -2.27 -14.92
CA ASP A 131 -2.35 -1.06 -14.20
C ASP A 131 -1.84 -0.97 -12.74
N GLY A 132 -0.80 -1.69 -12.42
CA GLY A 132 -0.25 -1.82 -11.05
C GLY A 132 0.50 -0.58 -10.58
N LYS A 133 0.84 0.35 -11.45
CA LYS A 133 1.55 1.58 -11.12
C LYS A 133 0.58 2.77 -11.11
N ASN A 134 0.45 3.41 -9.95
CA ASN A 134 -0.48 4.52 -9.75
C ASN A 134 0.17 5.64 -8.93
N PHE A 135 -0.08 6.89 -9.32
CA PHE A 135 0.42 8.10 -8.68
C PHE A 135 -0.75 8.99 -8.30
N THR A 136 -1.23 8.89 -7.07
CA THR A 136 -2.31 9.75 -6.59
C THR A 136 -1.72 11.05 -6.03
N PRO A 137 -2.08 12.23 -6.56
CA PRO A 137 -1.61 13.50 -6.04
C PRO A 137 -1.89 13.63 -4.55
N LEU A 138 -0.91 14.11 -3.81
CA LEU A 138 -0.96 14.29 -2.37
C LEU A 138 -0.35 15.63 -2.01
N THR A 139 -0.97 16.35 -1.08
CA THR A 139 -0.42 17.56 -0.48
C THR A 139 -0.35 17.35 1.04
N ILE A 140 0.85 17.51 1.61
CA ILE A 140 1.08 17.46 3.05
C ILE A 140 1.61 18.82 3.44
N ASP A 141 0.89 19.51 4.30
CA ASP A 141 1.09 20.93 4.57
C ASP A 141 1.06 21.76 3.27
N ASN A 142 2.19 22.25 2.79
CA ASN A 142 2.29 22.95 1.51
C ASN A 142 3.09 22.19 0.46
N ASP A 143 3.62 21.03 0.80
CA ASP A 143 4.42 20.21 -0.11
C ASP A 143 3.56 19.33 -0.98
N LYS A 144 3.75 19.43 -2.28
CA LYS A 144 3.06 18.62 -3.28
C LYS A 144 3.89 17.40 -3.64
N GLY A 145 3.24 16.25 -3.73
CA GLY A 145 3.86 15.00 -4.09
C GLY A 145 2.83 13.98 -4.56
N TYR A 146 3.18 12.71 -4.43
CA TYR A 146 2.32 11.61 -4.82
C TYR A 146 2.31 10.50 -3.77
N SER A 147 1.14 9.97 -3.47
CA SER A 147 1.02 8.62 -2.94
C SER A 147 1.21 7.63 -4.08
N VAL A 148 2.20 6.76 -3.95
CA VAL A 148 2.60 5.82 -5.02
C VAL A 148 2.17 4.41 -4.64
N ARG A 149 1.48 3.73 -5.57
CA ARG A 149 1.19 2.31 -5.49
C ARG A 149 1.91 1.58 -6.61
N GLN A 150 2.62 0.51 -6.28
CA GLN A 150 3.27 -0.38 -7.21
C GLN A 150 2.85 -1.82 -6.92
N GLN A 151 2.30 -2.50 -7.91
CA GLN A 151 1.87 -3.90 -7.80
C GLN A 151 2.70 -4.79 -8.73
N PHE A 152 3.00 -5.98 -8.25
CA PHE A 152 3.67 -7.03 -9.00
C PHE A 152 2.79 -8.28 -9.05
N ASP A 153 2.88 -9.02 -10.13
CA ASP A 153 2.35 -10.39 -10.17
C ASP A 153 3.20 -11.27 -9.25
N SER A 154 2.53 -12.09 -8.48
CA SER A 154 3.17 -12.96 -7.50
C SER A 154 2.53 -14.35 -7.54
N PRO A 155 3.23 -15.37 -8.09
CA PRO A 155 2.77 -16.74 -8.10
C PRO A 155 2.48 -17.28 -6.69
N GLU A 156 1.58 -18.25 -6.56
CA GLU A 156 1.18 -18.79 -5.25
C GLU A 156 2.35 -19.41 -4.49
N ASP A 157 3.28 -20.05 -5.21
CA ASP A 157 4.46 -20.72 -4.67
C ASP A 157 5.63 -19.78 -4.34
N GLU A 158 5.42 -18.48 -4.42
CA GLU A 158 6.42 -17.47 -4.08
C GLU A 158 6.29 -17.00 -2.63
N ALA A 159 7.41 -16.90 -1.93
CA ALA A 159 7.51 -16.36 -0.58
C ALA A 159 8.38 -15.10 -0.57
N PHE A 160 8.08 -14.18 0.36
CA PHE A 160 8.81 -12.92 0.52
C PHE A 160 9.38 -12.79 1.93
N TYR A 161 10.65 -12.39 2.02
CA TYR A 161 11.40 -12.24 3.26
C TYR A 161 12.07 -10.87 3.32
N GLY A 162 12.46 -10.42 4.49
CA GLY A 162 13.18 -9.17 4.68
C GLY A 162 12.35 -8.09 5.37
N LEU A 163 12.29 -6.89 4.80
CA LEU A 163 11.57 -5.71 5.28
C LEU A 163 12.09 -5.12 6.61
N GLY A 164 13.15 -5.68 7.18
CA GLY A 164 13.73 -5.26 8.44
C GLY A 164 13.31 -6.11 9.64
N GLN A 165 13.24 -5.51 10.82
CA GLN A 165 12.83 -6.16 12.06
C GLN A 165 11.51 -5.59 12.54
N HIS A 166 10.52 -6.43 12.70
CA HIS A 166 9.18 -6.07 13.15
C HIS A 166 8.77 -6.91 14.36
N GLN A 167 7.91 -6.36 15.22
CA GLN A 167 7.30 -7.13 16.32
C GLN A 167 6.16 -7.97 15.74
N SER A 168 6.50 -9.01 15.01
CA SER A 168 5.56 -9.87 14.34
C SER A 168 6.02 -11.31 14.30
N ASP A 169 5.09 -12.25 14.27
CA ASP A 169 5.35 -13.68 14.04
C ASP A 169 5.52 -14.01 12.55
N GLU A 170 5.51 -13.00 11.71
CA GLU A 170 5.57 -13.18 10.26
C GLU A 170 7.01 -13.37 9.81
N PHE A 171 7.28 -14.51 9.20
CA PHE A 171 8.55 -14.78 8.52
C PHE A 171 8.38 -14.66 7.01
N ASN A 172 7.28 -15.14 6.47
CA ASN A 172 6.91 -15.01 5.06
C ASN A 172 5.81 -13.95 4.92
N TYR A 173 6.13 -12.88 4.20
CA TYR A 173 5.22 -11.75 3.98
C TYR A 173 4.24 -11.95 2.81
N LYS A 174 4.21 -13.12 2.17
CA LYS A 174 3.21 -13.43 1.14
C LYS A 174 1.80 -13.27 1.69
N GLN A 175 0.97 -12.45 1.02
CA GLN A 175 -0.40 -12.12 1.42
C GLN A 175 -0.54 -11.47 2.81
N LYS A 176 0.55 -11.06 3.42
CA LYS A 176 0.55 -10.30 4.67
C LYS A 176 0.58 -8.80 4.38
N ASN A 177 0.36 -8.01 5.40
CA ASN A 177 0.54 -6.56 5.34
C ASN A 177 1.55 -6.15 6.40
N GLU A 178 2.52 -5.33 6.01
CA GLU A 178 3.50 -4.76 6.93
C GLU A 178 3.66 -3.26 6.66
N GLU A 179 3.57 -2.47 7.71
CA GLU A 179 3.82 -1.04 7.64
C GLU A 179 5.29 -0.75 7.88
N LEU A 180 5.89 -0.05 6.94
CA LEU A 180 7.31 0.29 6.95
C LEU A 180 7.47 1.74 7.40
N PHE A 181 7.71 1.91 8.69
CA PHE A 181 8.11 3.17 9.31
C PHE A 181 9.01 2.89 10.51
N GLN A 182 9.90 3.82 10.78
CA GLN A 182 10.85 3.68 11.88
C GLN A 182 10.16 4.05 13.20
N TYR A 183 10.19 3.14 14.16
CA TYR A 183 9.59 3.33 15.47
C TYR A 183 10.39 2.58 16.55
N ASN A 184 10.12 2.84 17.82
CA ASN A 184 10.70 2.07 18.93
C ASN A 184 10.43 0.57 18.73
N THR A 185 11.47 -0.27 18.81
CA THR A 185 11.41 -1.73 18.60
C THR A 185 11.10 -2.18 17.16
N LYS A 186 11.03 -1.27 16.20
CA LYS A 186 10.76 -1.56 14.81
C LYS A 186 11.85 -0.94 13.92
N VAL A 187 12.54 -1.75 13.14
CA VAL A 187 13.55 -1.31 12.17
C VAL A 187 13.02 -1.63 10.77
N SER A 188 12.66 -0.60 10.04
CA SER A 188 12.13 -0.75 8.69
C SER A 188 13.25 -0.66 7.66
N VAL A 189 13.35 -1.69 6.83
CA VAL A 189 14.26 -1.74 5.69
C VAL A 189 13.44 -2.02 4.44
N PRO A 190 13.33 -1.09 3.48
CA PRO A 190 12.47 -1.25 2.31
C PRO A 190 13.12 -2.19 1.27
N PHE A 191 13.54 -3.35 1.71
CA PHE A 191 14.16 -4.40 0.91
C PHE A 191 13.50 -5.74 1.15
N VAL A 192 13.04 -6.37 0.09
CA VAL A 192 12.43 -7.69 0.11
C VAL A 192 13.21 -8.66 -0.77
N VAL A 193 13.31 -9.90 -0.31
CA VAL A 193 13.91 -11.01 -1.06
C VAL A 193 12.83 -12.03 -1.35
N SER A 194 12.74 -12.45 -2.60
CA SER A 194 11.84 -13.52 -3.05
C SER A 194 12.50 -14.88 -3.00
N SER A 195 11.72 -15.93 -2.68
CA SER A 195 12.13 -17.33 -2.83
C SER A 195 12.47 -17.71 -4.27
N LYS A 196 12.17 -16.85 -5.25
CA LYS A 196 12.54 -17.00 -6.67
C LYS A 196 13.92 -16.42 -6.99
N ASN A 197 14.78 -16.18 -5.97
CA ASN A 197 16.16 -15.70 -6.08
C ASN A 197 16.31 -14.30 -6.69
N TYR A 198 15.42 -13.39 -6.35
CA TYR A 198 15.59 -11.97 -6.64
C TYR A 198 15.28 -11.12 -5.41
N GLY A 199 15.71 -9.87 -5.44
CA GLY A 199 15.38 -8.88 -4.41
C GLY A 199 14.91 -7.59 -5.03
N VAL A 200 14.09 -6.85 -4.29
CA VAL A 200 13.62 -5.51 -4.65
C VAL A 200 13.93 -4.56 -3.51
N LEU A 201 14.74 -3.54 -3.81
CA LEU A 201 14.97 -2.41 -2.93
C LEU A 201 14.08 -1.25 -3.37
N PHE A 202 13.17 -0.84 -2.52
CA PHE A 202 12.36 0.35 -2.74
C PHE A 202 13.15 1.57 -2.25
N ASP A 203 13.70 2.33 -3.20
CA ASP A 203 14.51 3.52 -2.92
C ASP A 203 13.60 4.67 -2.43
N ASN A 204 13.13 4.54 -1.21
CA ASN A 204 12.15 5.39 -0.59
C ASN A 204 12.35 5.39 0.94
N TYR A 205 12.23 6.55 1.56
CA TYR A 205 12.33 6.78 3.00
C TYR A 205 11.06 7.40 3.60
N SER A 206 9.97 7.33 2.87
CA SER A 206 8.64 7.72 3.33
C SER A 206 7.93 6.54 3.97
N PHE A 207 6.87 6.80 4.73
CA PHE A 207 5.94 5.78 5.17
C PHE A 207 5.48 4.93 3.99
N SER A 208 5.56 3.61 4.14
CA SER A 208 5.18 2.66 3.10
C SER A 208 4.43 1.48 3.69
N ARG A 209 3.69 0.79 2.85
CA ARG A 209 3.07 -0.49 3.17
C ARG A 209 3.51 -1.52 2.17
N PHE A 210 3.84 -2.71 2.65
CA PHE A 210 4.14 -3.87 1.83
C PHE A 210 3.07 -4.94 2.04
N GLY A 211 2.67 -5.59 0.96
CA GLY A 211 1.78 -6.74 1.00
C GLY A 211 0.54 -6.58 0.15
N ASP A 212 -0.53 -7.28 0.53
CA ASP A 212 -1.81 -7.23 -0.17
C ASP A 212 -2.67 -6.10 0.36
N GLU A 213 -2.53 -4.93 -0.22
CA GLU A 213 -3.22 -3.68 0.14
C GLU A 213 -4.55 -3.49 -0.62
N ARG A 214 -5.23 -4.57 -1.01
CA ARG A 214 -6.58 -4.47 -1.56
C ARG A 214 -7.51 -3.83 -0.52
N PRO A 215 -8.46 -2.97 -0.94
CA PRO A 215 -9.44 -2.43 -0.01
C PRO A 215 -10.37 -3.54 0.48
N TYR A 216 -10.76 -3.46 1.75
CA TYR A 216 -11.75 -4.31 2.38
C TYR A 216 -12.89 -3.43 2.90
N SER A 217 -14.10 -3.91 2.76
CA SER A 217 -15.27 -3.32 3.41
C SER A 217 -15.38 -3.83 4.85
N ASN A 218 -16.05 -3.07 5.72
CA ASN A 218 -16.35 -3.55 7.06
C ASN A 218 -17.44 -4.64 7.01
N ILE A 219 -17.65 -5.36 8.11
CA ILE A 219 -18.62 -6.47 8.19
C ILE A 219 -20.06 -6.04 7.98
N ASP A 220 -20.37 -4.76 8.03
CA ASP A 220 -21.70 -4.18 7.76
C ASP A 220 -22.17 -4.31 6.30
N ILE A 221 -21.32 -4.86 5.41
CA ILE A 221 -21.76 -5.34 4.09
C ILE A 221 -22.67 -6.57 4.16
N PHE A 222 -22.65 -7.30 5.26
CA PHE A 222 -23.55 -8.42 5.53
C PHE A 222 -24.79 -7.94 6.27
N LYS A 223 -25.88 -8.68 6.16
CA LYS A 223 -26.95 -8.58 7.15
C LYS A 223 -26.40 -9.17 8.45
N LEU A 224 -26.49 -8.38 9.51
CA LEU A 224 -25.99 -8.75 10.83
C LEU A 224 -27.15 -9.07 11.77
N TYR A 225 -26.98 -10.13 12.54
CA TYR A 225 -27.93 -10.53 13.56
C TYR A 225 -27.20 -10.65 14.91
N ASP A 226 -27.84 -10.17 15.96
CA ASP A 226 -27.31 -10.33 17.30
C ASP A 226 -27.38 -11.78 17.79
N LYS A 227 -26.80 -12.10 18.93
CA LYS A 227 -26.79 -13.46 19.47
C LYS A 227 -28.18 -14.02 19.82
N TYR A 228 -29.19 -13.15 19.82
CA TYR A 228 -30.60 -13.50 20.03
C TYR A 228 -31.38 -13.64 18.71
N GLY A 229 -30.73 -13.45 17.57
CA GLY A 229 -31.30 -13.57 16.23
C GLY A 229 -32.01 -12.33 15.71
N LYS A 230 -31.90 -11.19 16.40
CA LYS A 230 -32.49 -9.91 15.97
C LYS A 230 -31.55 -9.24 14.97
N GLU A 231 -32.09 -8.80 13.84
CA GLU A 231 -31.35 -8.08 12.80
C GLU A 231 -30.99 -6.67 13.25
N GLY A 232 -29.84 -6.17 12.77
CA GLY A 232 -29.36 -4.79 12.95
C GLY A 232 -27.97 -4.66 13.55
N GLY A 233 -27.29 -5.75 13.86
CA GLY A 233 -25.93 -5.75 14.38
C GLY A 233 -25.58 -7.03 15.11
N ILE A 234 -24.38 -7.09 15.65
CA ILE A 234 -23.87 -8.18 16.50
C ILE A 234 -23.85 -7.75 17.96
N THR A 235 -23.99 -8.70 18.87
CA THR A 235 -23.90 -8.43 20.30
C THR A 235 -22.46 -8.24 20.72
N ALA A 236 -22.13 -7.06 21.22
CA ALA A 236 -20.86 -6.78 21.91
C ALA A 236 -21.07 -6.90 23.43
N SER A 237 -20.36 -7.81 24.06
CA SER A 237 -20.36 -8.01 25.51
C SER A 237 -19.02 -7.59 26.09
N TYR A 238 -19.04 -6.53 26.89
CA TYR A 238 -17.87 -5.94 27.54
C TYR A 238 -17.74 -6.44 28.95
N TYR A 239 -16.58 -7.00 29.30
CA TYR A 239 -16.31 -7.57 30.61
C TYR A 239 -15.16 -6.87 31.30
N LYS A 240 -15.22 -6.76 32.61
CA LYS A 240 -14.15 -6.37 33.53
C LYS A 240 -13.44 -7.61 34.08
N GLU A 241 -12.35 -7.40 34.82
CA GLU A 241 -11.62 -8.42 35.52
C GLU A 241 -11.25 -9.68 34.72
N GLY A 242 -10.83 -9.47 33.46
CA GLY A 242 -10.41 -10.58 32.59
C GLY A 242 -11.56 -11.49 32.16
N GLY A 243 -12.77 -10.98 32.09
CA GLY A 243 -13.96 -11.73 31.63
C GLY A 243 -14.85 -12.25 32.75
N LYS A 244 -14.57 -11.93 34.04
CA LYS A 244 -15.33 -12.44 35.20
C LYS A 244 -16.61 -11.68 35.48
N GLU A 245 -16.65 -10.37 35.12
CA GLU A 245 -17.79 -9.49 35.39
C GLU A 245 -18.25 -8.84 34.11
N LEU A 246 -19.50 -9.09 33.71
CA LEU A 246 -20.14 -8.39 32.61
C LEU A 246 -20.37 -6.92 33.00
N PHE A 247 -19.78 -6.00 32.27
CA PHE A 247 -19.96 -4.58 32.46
C PHE A 247 -21.21 -4.07 31.74
N ILE A 248 -21.31 -4.36 30.42
CA ILE A 248 -22.45 -4.00 29.60
C ILE A 248 -22.50 -4.89 28.36
N GLU A 249 -23.70 -5.06 27.86
CA GLU A 249 -23.97 -5.70 26.57
C GLU A 249 -24.77 -4.74 25.69
N ARG A 250 -24.41 -4.65 24.41
CA ARG A 250 -25.13 -3.83 23.46
C ARG A 250 -25.02 -4.41 22.04
N THR A 251 -25.93 -4.01 21.15
CA THR A 251 -25.85 -4.36 19.73
C THR A 251 -25.01 -3.32 19.00
N GLU A 252 -24.07 -3.79 18.16
CA GLU A 252 -23.20 -2.97 17.35
C GLU A 252 -23.37 -3.34 15.89
N SER A 253 -23.62 -2.34 15.05
CA SER A 253 -23.79 -2.54 13.61
C SER A 253 -22.45 -2.68 12.86
N ARG A 254 -21.33 -2.41 13.52
CA ARG A 254 -20.00 -2.37 12.93
C ARG A 254 -18.94 -2.68 13.95
N ILE A 255 -17.87 -3.34 13.54
CA ILE A 255 -16.65 -3.48 14.33
C ILE A 255 -15.58 -2.65 13.65
N ASP A 256 -15.22 -1.51 14.21
CA ASP A 256 -14.24 -0.58 13.65
C ASP A 256 -13.59 0.23 14.77
N TYR A 257 -12.67 -0.43 15.47
CA TYR A 257 -11.99 0.16 16.62
C TYR A 257 -10.53 0.39 16.28
N GLU A 258 -10.12 1.63 16.32
CA GLU A 258 -8.72 2.03 16.22
C GLU A 258 -8.49 3.20 17.14
N THR A 259 -8.17 2.91 18.40
CA THR A 259 -7.72 3.93 19.31
C THR A 259 -6.24 3.80 19.58
N LEU A 260 -5.53 4.81 19.19
CA LEU A 260 -4.22 5.11 19.67
C LEU A 260 -4.39 6.06 20.86
N PHE A 261 -4.51 5.54 22.08
CA PHE A 261 -4.25 6.28 23.31
C PHE A 261 -5.24 7.27 23.91
N THR A 262 -5.55 7.03 25.15
CA THR A 262 -5.55 8.06 26.20
C THR A 262 -4.19 8.01 26.90
N HIS A 263 -3.17 8.67 26.41
CA HIS A 263 -1.94 8.73 27.18
C HIS A 263 -1.84 10.02 27.97
N HIS A 264 -1.61 9.82 29.27
CA HIS A 264 -1.26 10.88 30.21
C HIS A 264 0.05 11.61 29.88
N TRP A 265 0.87 11.09 28.95
CA TRP A 265 2.09 11.72 28.46
C TRP A 265 1.93 12.50 27.14
N LEU A 266 0.76 12.43 26.50
CA LEU A 266 0.46 13.31 25.38
C LEU A 266 0.08 14.70 25.90
N PRO A 267 0.41 15.77 25.17
CA PRO A 267 -0.06 17.10 25.53
C PRO A 267 -1.59 17.12 25.66
N LYS A 268 -2.09 17.78 26.70
CA LYS A 268 -3.54 17.86 26.98
C LYS A 268 -4.37 18.48 25.86
N ASN A 269 -3.71 19.18 24.93
CA ASN A 269 -4.30 19.80 23.74
C ASN A 269 -4.03 18.99 22.46
N PHE A 270 -3.53 17.77 22.57
CA PHE A 270 -3.38 16.89 21.43
C PHE A 270 -4.77 16.36 21.07
N ASP A 271 -5.38 17.01 20.10
CA ASP A 271 -6.68 16.60 19.56
C ASP A 271 -6.48 15.36 18.68
N PHE A 272 -6.60 14.20 19.29
CA PHE A 272 -6.85 12.99 18.54
C PHE A 272 -8.30 13.06 18.06
N LYS A 273 -8.50 13.55 16.86
CA LYS A 273 -9.72 13.26 16.09
C LYS A 273 -9.75 11.77 15.70
N GLY A 274 -9.57 10.91 16.66
CA GLY A 274 -9.87 9.50 16.53
C GLY A 274 -11.36 9.33 16.74
N GLU A 275 -12.08 8.98 15.71
CA GLU A 275 -13.52 8.73 15.68
C GLU A 275 -13.96 7.61 16.64
N THR A 276 -13.05 7.02 17.40
CA THR A 276 -13.26 5.77 18.12
C THR A 276 -13.56 5.94 19.61
N PHE A 277 -13.22 7.06 20.23
CA PHE A 277 -13.47 7.23 21.67
C PHE A 277 -14.95 7.26 22.02
N ASP A 278 -15.76 7.85 21.16
CA ASP A 278 -17.21 7.94 21.34
C ASP A 278 -17.94 6.62 21.12
N GLN A 279 -17.23 5.59 20.63
CA GLN A 279 -17.81 4.28 20.32
C GLN A 279 -17.80 3.29 21.48
N PHE A 280 -16.90 3.48 22.46
CA PHE A 280 -16.88 2.61 23.63
C PHE A 280 -17.97 2.97 24.65
N PRO A 281 -18.46 1.98 25.40
CA PRO A 281 -19.40 2.26 26.49
C PRO A 281 -18.80 3.23 27.50
N GLU A 282 -19.59 4.21 27.94
CA GLU A 282 -19.18 5.16 28.96
C GLU A 282 -18.68 4.45 30.23
N GLY A 283 -17.52 4.84 30.72
CA GLY A 283 -16.91 4.25 31.90
C GLY A 283 -16.23 2.89 31.69
N PHE A 284 -16.22 2.36 30.47
CA PHE A 284 -15.43 1.16 30.15
C PHE A 284 -13.94 1.45 30.26
N ARG A 285 -13.20 0.53 30.88
CA ARG A 285 -11.75 0.64 31.05
C ARG A 285 -11.06 -0.55 30.41
N PHE A 286 -10.00 -0.31 29.65
CA PHE A 286 -9.26 -1.36 28.94
C PHE A 286 -8.45 -2.26 29.88
N ARG A 287 -8.07 -1.79 31.05
CA ARG A 287 -7.23 -2.59 31.98
C ARG A 287 -7.96 -3.85 32.42
N ASN A 288 -7.37 -5.01 32.12
CA ASN A 288 -7.97 -6.33 32.31
C ASN A 288 -9.33 -6.50 31.61
N ALA A 289 -9.51 -5.81 30.49
CA ALA A 289 -10.72 -5.92 29.70
C ALA A 289 -10.74 -7.21 28.88
N PHE A 290 -11.95 -7.74 28.72
CA PHE A 290 -12.27 -8.78 27.76
C PHE A 290 -13.56 -8.38 27.05
N THR A 291 -13.62 -8.56 25.76
CA THR A 291 -14.81 -8.24 24.96
C THR A 291 -15.09 -9.36 23.97
N THR A 292 -16.36 -9.72 23.81
CA THR A 292 -16.79 -10.63 22.75
C THR A 292 -17.77 -9.91 21.84
N TRP A 293 -17.68 -10.21 20.53
CA TRP A 293 -18.69 -9.87 19.53
C TRP A 293 -19.29 -11.18 19.05
N GLU A 294 -20.58 -11.38 19.27
CA GLU A 294 -21.27 -12.61 18.96
C GLU A 294 -22.56 -12.34 18.20
N GLY A 295 -22.80 -13.14 17.15
CA GLY A 295 -23.99 -13.03 16.32
C GLY A 295 -23.86 -13.86 15.07
N GLU A 296 -24.61 -13.48 14.05
CA GLU A 296 -24.59 -14.16 12.76
C GLU A 296 -24.42 -13.13 11.63
N ILE A 297 -23.71 -13.53 10.59
CA ILE A 297 -23.61 -12.80 9.33
C ILE A 297 -24.38 -13.54 8.24
N GLU A 298 -25.10 -12.81 7.37
CA GLU A 298 -25.82 -13.37 6.23
C GLU A 298 -25.37 -12.64 4.96
N PRO A 299 -24.70 -13.33 4.02
CA PRO A 299 -24.27 -12.75 2.76
C PRO A 299 -25.43 -12.65 1.77
N ASP A 300 -25.43 -11.62 0.92
CA ASP A 300 -26.38 -11.46 -0.17
C ASP A 300 -26.01 -12.32 -1.40
N GLU A 301 -24.75 -12.73 -1.55
CA GLU A 301 -24.24 -13.53 -2.66
C GLU A 301 -23.50 -14.76 -2.16
N SER A 302 -23.56 -15.84 -2.95
CA SER A 302 -22.78 -17.07 -2.67
C SER A 302 -21.40 -16.95 -3.27
N GLY A 303 -20.35 -17.39 -2.53
CA GLY A 303 -18.99 -17.40 -3.06
C GLY A 303 -17.91 -17.47 -1.99
N ILE A 304 -16.66 -17.33 -2.43
CA ILE A 304 -15.50 -17.26 -1.55
C ILE A 304 -15.32 -15.81 -1.10
N TYR A 305 -15.47 -15.60 0.18
CA TYR A 305 -15.22 -14.32 0.82
C TYR A 305 -13.80 -14.28 1.39
N ASN A 306 -13.09 -13.18 1.14
CA ASN A 306 -11.79 -12.91 1.73
C ASN A 306 -11.96 -11.97 2.90
N PHE A 307 -11.62 -12.42 4.09
CA PHE A 307 -11.67 -11.65 5.32
C PHE A 307 -10.29 -11.11 5.68
N LYS A 308 -10.26 -9.94 6.25
CA LYS A 308 -9.09 -9.31 6.85
C LYS A 308 -9.45 -8.88 8.26
N LEU A 309 -8.81 -9.47 9.25
CA LEU A 309 -8.86 -9.01 10.62
C LEU A 309 -7.66 -8.09 10.87
N TYR A 310 -7.93 -6.82 11.15
CA TYR A 310 -6.94 -5.91 11.73
C TYR A 310 -7.06 -5.96 13.24
N TYR A 311 -5.97 -6.16 13.95
CA TYR A 311 -6.01 -6.37 15.40
C TYR A 311 -4.77 -5.88 16.14
N GLY A 312 -5.00 -5.39 17.35
CA GLY A 312 -4.02 -5.21 18.41
C GLY A 312 -4.49 -5.92 19.69
N ALA A 313 -3.57 -6.25 20.60
CA ALA A 313 -3.80 -7.11 21.76
C ALA A 313 -4.04 -8.59 21.39
N TYR A 314 -4.74 -9.36 22.21
CA TYR A 314 -5.02 -10.77 21.95
C TYR A 314 -6.38 -10.93 21.29
N THR A 315 -6.43 -11.61 20.16
CA THR A 315 -7.67 -11.76 19.38
C THR A 315 -7.81 -13.18 18.83
N LYS A 316 -9.04 -13.71 18.85
CA LYS A 316 -9.47 -14.94 18.19
C LYS A 316 -10.70 -14.69 17.35
N VAL A 317 -10.86 -15.46 16.28
CA VAL A 317 -12.09 -15.43 15.47
C VAL A 317 -12.60 -16.82 15.22
N TYR A 318 -13.89 -17.00 15.45
CA TYR A 318 -14.65 -18.19 15.09
C TYR A 318 -15.67 -17.81 14.03
N LEU A 319 -15.75 -18.60 12.97
CA LEU A 319 -16.75 -18.49 11.92
C LEU A 319 -17.35 -19.87 11.65
N ASP A 320 -18.68 -19.98 11.58
CA ASP A 320 -19.40 -21.25 11.49
C ASP A 320 -18.99 -22.24 12.62
N ASN A 321 -18.82 -21.71 13.81
CA ASN A 321 -18.34 -22.41 15.01
C ASN A 321 -16.92 -23.02 14.89
N LYS A 322 -16.17 -22.68 13.85
CA LYS A 322 -14.79 -23.13 13.64
C LYS A 322 -13.82 -22.00 13.99
N LEU A 323 -12.74 -22.33 14.68
CA LEU A 323 -11.66 -21.40 14.93
C LEU A 323 -10.93 -21.12 13.60
N VAL A 324 -11.13 -19.92 13.02
CA VAL A 324 -10.54 -19.48 11.75
C VAL A 324 -9.33 -18.59 11.94
N VAL A 325 -9.24 -17.92 13.08
CA VAL A 325 -8.05 -17.20 13.53
C VAL A 325 -7.73 -17.66 14.93
N GLU A 326 -6.65 -18.42 15.10
CA GLU A 326 -6.12 -18.82 16.41
C GLU A 326 -5.71 -17.59 17.21
N GLU A 327 -5.62 -17.72 18.53
CA GLU A 327 -5.21 -16.60 19.38
C GLU A 327 -3.89 -16.02 18.87
N ARG A 328 -3.97 -14.77 18.46
CA ARG A 328 -2.82 -13.99 18.04
C ARG A 328 -2.65 -12.82 18.98
N TRP A 329 -1.40 -12.48 19.21
CA TRP A 329 -1.04 -11.31 19.97
C TRP A 329 -0.29 -10.31 19.10
N ARG A 330 -0.65 -9.07 19.27
CA ARG A 330 0.11 -7.92 18.77
C ARG A 330 0.22 -6.88 19.86
N PRO A 331 1.36 -6.22 20.01
CA PRO A 331 1.39 -5.04 20.85
C PRO A 331 0.38 -4.02 20.31
N SER A 332 -0.39 -3.44 21.21
CA SER A 332 -1.46 -2.53 20.82
C SER A 332 -0.95 -1.31 20.05
N TRP A 333 0.28 -0.89 20.29
CA TRP A 333 0.95 0.19 19.54
C TRP A 333 1.49 -0.21 18.15
N ASN A 334 1.38 -1.48 17.77
CA ASN A 334 1.79 -1.98 16.47
C ASN A 334 0.80 -3.05 15.99
N PRO A 335 -0.47 -2.67 15.77
CA PRO A 335 -1.47 -3.59 15.24
C PRO A 335 -1.08 -4.08 13.85
N ASN A 336 -1.60 -5.22 13.46
CA ASN A 336 -1.39 -5.79 12.14
C ASN A 336 -2.64 -6.55 11.67
N SER A 337 -2.57 -7.14 10.50
CA SER A 337 -3.68 -7.87 9.90
C SER A 337 -3.38 -9.34 9.71
N VAL A 338 -4.40 -10.17 9.89
CA VAL A 338 -4.42 -11.55 9.42
C VAL A 338 -5.58 -11.74 8.45
N LYS A 339 -5.36 -12.57 7.43
CA LYS A 339 -6.36 -12.85 6.40
C LYS A 339 -6.76 -14.32 6.43
N PHE A 340 -8.03 -14.56 6.16
CA PHE A 340 -8.58 -15.90 5.99
C PHE A 340 -9.71 -15.88 4.96
N THR A 341 -10.14 -17.04 4.52
CA THR A 341 -11.21 -17.18 3.52
C THR A 341 -12.32 -18.07 4.07
N ALA A 342 -13.54 -17.81 3.64
CA ALA A 342 -14.67 -18.69 3.88
C ALA A 342 -15.58 -18.76 2.64
N ASN A 343 -16.12 -19.94 2.37
CA ASN A 343 -17.14 -20.10 1.36
C ASN A 343 -18.52 -19.92 2.00
N LEU A 344 -19.23 -18.88 1.61
CA LEU A 344 -20.53 -18.51 2.16
C LEU A 344 -21.62 -18.70 1.11
N THR A 345 -22.84 -18.98 1.58
CA THR A 345 -24.03 -19.17 0.72
C THR A 345 -25.01 -18.03 0.96
N ALA A 346 -25.50 -17.40 -0.11
CA ALA A 346 -26.48 -16.33 -0.06
C ALA A 346 -27.69 -16.69 0.81
N GLY A 347 -28.12 -15.77 1.68
CA GLY A 347 -29.26 -15.94 2.57
C GLY A 347 -29.07 -16.96 3.70
N LYS A 348 -27.89 -17.58 3.83
CA LYS A 348 -27.60 -18.48 4.94
C LYS A 348 -26.88 -17.74 6.06
N LYS A 349 -27.49 -17.76 7.23
CA LYS A 349 -26.87 -17.22 8.45
C LYS A 349 -25.68 -18.08 8.89
N VAL A 350 -24.59 -17.42 9.21
CA VAL A 350 -23.34 -18.06 9.65
C VAL A 350 -22.90 -17.46 10.97
N PRO A 351 -22.79 -18.26 12.04
CA PRO A 351 -22.33 -17.77 13.34
C PRO A 351 -20.92 -17.14 13.26
N LEU A 352 -20.81 -15.95 13.83
CA LEU A 352 -19.56 -15.22 14.00
C LEU A 352 -19.34 -14.95 15.48
N ARG A 353 -18.12 -15.24 15.97
CA ARG A 353 -17.68 -14.84 17.30
C ARG A 353 -16.25 -14.32 17.22
N ILE A 354 -16.04 -13.14 17.78
CA ILE A 354 -14.72 -12.53 17.94
C ILE A 354 -14.47 -12.35 19.42
N GLU A 355 -13.31 -12.76 19.89
CA GLU A 355 -12.83 -12.54 21.24
C GLU A 355 -11.66 -11.59 21.22
N TRP A 356 -11.70 -10.58 22.04
CA TRP A 356 -10.61 -9.65 22.25
C TRP A 356 -10.28 -9.55 23.74
N ARG A 357 -9.00 -9.60 24.05
CA ARG A 357 -8.49 -9.45 25.41
C ARG A 357 -7.37 -8.43 25.41
N GLU A 358 -7.37 -7.56 26.42
CA GLU A 358 -6.33 -6.55 26.57
C GLU A 358 -4.93 -7.16 26.48
N GLY A 359 -4.05 -6.44 25.80
CA GLY A 359 -2.61 -6.66 25.79
C GLY A 359 -1.86 -5.53 26.48
N ALA A 360 -0.55 -5.49 26.33
CA ALA A 360 0.23 -4.35 26.79
C ALA A 360 -0.16 -3.10 26.01
N GLY A 361 -0.38 -1.97 26.71
CA GLY A 361 -0.50 -0.64 26.11
C GLY A 361 -1.88 0.01 26.13
N SER A 362 -2.89 -0.60 26.71
CA SER A 362 -4.22 0.02 26.93
C SER A 362 -4.87 0.62 25.68
N TYR A 363 -4.80 -0.05 24.53
CA TYR A 363 -5.60 0.28 23.37
C TYR A 363 -6.18 -0.91 22.66
N ILE A 364 -7.13 -0.63 21.79
CA ILE A 364 -7.72 -1.59 20.89
C ILE A 364 -7.49 -1.18 19.44
N GLY A 365 -7.01 -2.10 18.62
CA GLY A 365 -7.19 -2.09 17.19
C GLY A 365 -7.99 -3.33 16.86
N LEU A 366 -9.16 -3.17 16.27
CA LEU A 366 -10.00 -4.27 15.83
C LEU A 366 -10.93 -3.81 14.71
N LYS A 367 -10.70 -4.35 13.51
CA LYS A 367 -11.52 -4.09 12.33
C LYS A 367 -11.70 -5.35 11.51
#